data_2b3ca3583dc48d470dc6384733777950
#
_entry.id   2b3ca3583dc48d470dc6384733777950
#
_cell.length_a   1.000
_cell.length_b   1.000
_cell.length_c   1.000
_cell.angle_alpha   90.00
_cell.angle_beta   90.00
_cell.angle_gamma   90.00
#
_symmetry.space_group_name_H-M   'P 1'
#
loop_
_entity.id
_entity.type
_entity.pdbx_description
1 polymer ?
#
loop_
_entity_poly.entity_id
_entity_poly.type
_entity_poly.pdbx_seq_one_letter_code
_entity_poly.pdbx_strand_id
1 'polypeptide(L)'
;MSIKTFKPTTPSRRQMTVSGFDGIDKKAKPEPSLTVPLKKSSGRNSYGCITVRHRGGGNKRKYRIIDFKRDKQDMFATVLRLEYDPNRSANIALLEYEDGERRYILAPVGLNAGDKVEAGANADIKAGNALPIANIPVGTIIHNIELHPGNGAQLVRAAGVSAQLMAKEGGDAQIRMPSGEVRIVRTNCMATIGQVGNIEHENINIGKAGRKRHMGWRPTVRGSVMNPNDHTHGGGEGRAPVGRPGPVTPWGKPALGYKTRKGKNPTNKFIVKRRNEK
;
A
#
# COMPACT_ATOMS: atom_id res chain seq x y z
N MET A 1 -11.14 11.53 9.24
CA MET A 1 -10.39 12.43 8.33
C MET A 1 -11.38 13.04 7.36
N SER A 2 -11.27 14.33 7.06
CA SER A 2 -12.18 15.02 6.13
C SER A 2 -11.55 15.13 4.74
N ILE A 3 -12.39 15.03 3.72
CA ILE A 3 -12.03 15.36 2.34
C ILE A 3 -12.38 16.82 2.10
N LYS A 4 -11.41 17.61 1.64
CA LYS A 4 -11.63 19.01 1.23
C LYS A 4 -11.96 19.08 -0.25
N THR A 5 -13.06 19.73 -0.57
CA THR A 5 -13.48 20.09 -1.93
C THR A 5 -13.07 21.52 -2.26
N PHE A 6 -13.14 21.89 -3.53
CA PHE A 6 -12.81 23.22 -4.00
C PHE A 6 -14.01 23.87 -4.71
N LYS A 7 -14.09 25.18 -4.70
CA LYS A 7 -15.04 25.94 -5.51
C LYS A 7 -14.81 25.63 -7.00
N PRO A 8 -15.86 25.44 -7.81
CA PRO A 8 -15.76 25.01 -9.21
C PRO A 8 -15.36 26.16 -10.15
N THR A 9 -14.21 26.77 -9.89
CA THR A 9 -13.69 27.92 -10.67
C THR A 9 -13.11 27.52 -12.02
N THR A 10 -12.70 26.24 -12.18
CA THR A 10 -12.19 25.67 -13.43
C THR A 10 -12.67 24.24 -13.59
N PRO A 11 -12.65 23.64 -14.81
CA PRO A 11 -13.02 22.23 -15.02
C PRO A 11 -12.27 21.25 -14.10
N SER A 12 -10.98 21.51 -13.89
CA SER A 12 -10.13 20.68 -13.01
C SER A 12 -10.54 20.78 -11.54
N ARG A 13 -10.84 22.00 -11.05
CA ARG A 13 -11.20 22.24 -9.65
C ARG A 13 -12.59 21.75 -9.29
N ARG A 14 -13.50 21.65 -10.27
CA ARG A 14 -14.86 21.15 -10.06
C ARG A 14 -14.88 19.78 -9.40
N GLN A 15 -13.97 18.88 -9.79
CA GLN A 15 -13.91 17.51 -9.32
C GLN A 15 -12.73 17.22 -8.39
N MET A 16 -11.80 18.16 -8.25
CA MET A 16 -10.60 17.94 -7.45
C MET A 16 -10.92 17.93 -5.97
N THR A 17 -10.36 16.92 -5.28
CA THR A 17 -10.41 16.83 -3.81
C THR A 17 -9.03 16.60 -3.23
N VAL A 18 -8.86 16.89 -1.96
CA VAL A 18 -7.62 16.64 -1.22
C VAL A 18 -7.93 16.16 0.19
N SER A 19 -7.01 15.43 0.81
CA SER A 19 -7.10 15.07 2.21
C SER A 19 -7.13 16.32 3.10
N GLY A 20 -7.93 16.31 4.14
CA GLY A 20 -7.95 17.33 5.19
C GLY A 20 -6.71 17.29 6.07
N PHE A 21 -6.04 16.14 6.16
CA PHE A 21 -4.93 15.86 7.07
C PHE A 21 -5.31 16.09 8.56
N ASP A 22 -6.54 15.71 8.93
CA ASP A 22 -6.99 15.83 10.31
C ASP A 22 -6.20 14.89 11.21
N GLY A 23 -5.79 15.35 12.38
CA GLY A 23 -4.95 14.60 13.31
C GLY A 23 -3.48 14.47 12.91
N ILE A 24 -3.06 15.01 11.75
CA ILE A 24 -1.67 14.95 11.29
C ILE A 24 -0.99 16.30 11.51
N ASP A 25 0.20 16.29 12.08
CA ASP A 25 1.02 17.48 12.16
C ASP A 25 1.61 17.83 10.77
N LYS A 26 1.03 18.85 10.14
CA LYS A 26 1.45 19.33 8.81
C LYS A 26 2.78 20.08 8.83
N LYS A 27 3.20 20.58 9.99
CA LYS A 27 4.45 21.33 10.17
C LYS A 27 5.60 20.44 10.62
N ALA A 28 5.30 19.22 11.06
CA ALA A 28 6.31 18.28 11.51
C ALA A 28 7.33 17.99 10.41
N LYS A 29 8.60 18.21 10.73
CA LYS A 29 9.71 17.72 9.91
C LYS A 29 9.93 16.24 10.26
N PRO A 30 10.20 15.40 9.24
CA PRO A 30 10.49 13.98 9.50
C PRO A 30 11.76 13.85 10.34
N GLU A 31 11.82 12.82 11.17
CA GLU A 31 12.99 12.52 12.01
C GLU A 31 14.21 12.29 11.12
N PRO A 32 15.30 13.10 11.27
CA PRO A 32 16.45 13.03 10.38
C PRO A 32 17.15 11.65 10.38
N SER A 33 17.29 11.02 11.55
CA SER A 33 17.90 9.70 11.73
C SER A 33 17.16 8.57 11.02
N LEU A 34 15.83 8.73 10.84
CA LEU A 34 14.95 7.76 10.21
C LEU A 34 14.66 8.08 8.73
N THR A 35 15.41 9.01 8.12
CA THR A 35 15.19 9.40 6.71
C THR A 35 16.43 9.18 5.85
N VAL A 36 16.24 8.52 4.72
CA VAL A 36 17.31 8.28 3.73
C VAL A 36 16.95 8.85 2.37
N PRO A 37 17.95 9.20 1.52
CA PRO A 37 17.72 9.62 0.15
C PRO A 37 16.99 8.52 -0.65
N LEU A 38 15.96 8.89 -1.42
CA LEU A 38 15.27 7.98 -2.30
C LEU A 38 15.76 8.16 -3.74
N LYS A 39 16.58 7.23 -4.24
CA LYS A 39 16.99 7.19 -5.65
C LYS A 39 15.81 6.78 -6.53
N LYS A 40 15.56 7.53 -7.62
CA LYS A 40 14.47 7.25 -8.56
C LYS A 40 15.00 6.41 -9.72
N SER A 41 14.50 5.20 -9.87
CA SER A 41 14.83 4.32 -11.02
C SER A 41 14.05 4.66 -12.29
N SER A 42 12.97 5.46 -12.18
CA SER A 42 12.11 5.86 -13.31
C SER A 42 11.60 4.68 -14.15
N GLY A 43 11.29 3.56 -13.48
CA GLY A 43 10.79 2.34 -14.12
C GLY A 43 11.84 1.48 -14.82
N ARG A 44 13.13 1.75 -14.58
CA ARG A 44 14.25 0.98 -15.13
C ARG A 44 14.71 -0.10 -14.16
N ASN A 45 15.17 -1.22 -14.70
CA ASN A 45 15.82 -2.31 -13.95
C ASN A 45 17.31 -2.02 -13.71
N SER A 46 18.04 -3.01 -13.14
CA SER A 46 19.50 -2.92 -12.89
C SER A 46 20.33 -2.73 -14.16
N TYR A 47 19.85 -3.20 -15.30
CA TYR A 47 20.51 -3.03 -16.60
C TYR A 47 20.14 -1.71 -17.33
N GLY A 48 19.36 -0.84 -16.69
CA GLY A 48 18.93 0.42 -17.30
C GLY A 48 17.74 0.29 -18.28
N CYS A 49 17.25 -0.92 -18.53
CA CYS A 49 16.11 -1.16 -19.43
C CYS A 49 14.79 -0.80 -18.75
N ILE A 50 13.86 -0.18 -19.50
CA ILE A 50 12.53 0.16 -19.01
C ILE A 50 11.69 -1.10 -18.87
N THR A 51 11.38 -1.50 -17.65
CA THR A 51 10.49 -2.63 -17.33
C THR A 51 9.08 -2.17 -16.92
N VAL A 52 8.95 -0.94 -16.39
CA VAL A 52 7.68 -0.31 -16.03
C VAL A 52 7.58 1.02 -16.75
N ARG A 53 6.73 1.08 -17.79
CA ARG A 53 6.51 2.28 -18.60
C ARG A 53 5.83 3.40 -17.81
N HIS A 54 5.93 4.63 -18.32
CA HIS A 54 5.24 5.81 -17.82
C HIS A 54 5.59 6.17 -16.37
N ARG A 55 6.81 5.90 -15.95
CA ARG A 55 7.36 6.33 -14.65
C ARG A 55 8.47 7.34 -14.84
N GLY A 56 8.58 8.30 -13.91
CA GLY A 56 9.66 9.30 -13.91
C GLY A 56 9.19 10.70 -13.55
N GLY A 57 10.15 11.56 -13.28
CA GLY A 57 9.89 12.90 -12.74
C GLY A 57 9.32 12.86 -11.33
N GLY A 58 8.35 13.72 -11.05
CA GLY A 58 7.71 13.85 -9.74
C GLY A 58 8.55 14.64 -8.73
N ASN A 59 7.95 14.95 -7.59
CA ASN A 59 8.61 15.69 -6.52
C ASN A 59 9.78 14.91 -5.93
N LYS A 60 10.82 15.65 -5.45
CA LYS A 60 11.91 15.07 -4.66
C LYS A 60 11.35 14.59 -3.32
N ARG A 61 11.68 13.36 -2.93
CA ARG A 61 11.21 12.72 -1.70
C ARG A 61 12.36 12.08 -0.96
N LYS A 62 12.26 12.04 0.39
CA LYS A 62 13.10 11.20 1.24
C LYS A 62 12.28 9.96 1.63
N TYR A 63 12.91 8.83 1.75
CA TYR A 63 12.29 7.61 2.27
C TYR A 63 12.33 7.65 3.80
N ARG A 64 11.21 7.28 4.45
CA ARG A 64 11.15 7.06 5.90
C ARG A 64 11.35 5.59 6.17
N ILE A 65 12.28 5.28 7.06
CA ILE A 65 12.53 3.91 7.52
C ILE A 65 11.38 3.54 8.45
N ILE A 66 10.59 2.55 8.04
CA ILE A 66 9.44 2.07 8.83
C ILE A 66 9.84 0.76 9.48
N ASP A 67 9.53 0.63 10.75
CA ASP A 67 9.69 -0.61 11.49
C ASP A 67 8.58 -1.60 11.10
N PHE A 68 8.90 -2.45 10.12
CA PHE A 68 8.01 -3.53 9.71
C PHE A 68 8.26 -4.83 10.49
N LYS A 69 9.35 -4.91 11.25
CA LYS A 69 9.72 -6.10 12.01
C LYS A 69 9.11 -6.10 13.42
N ARG A 70 9.03 -4.91 14.04
CA ARG A 70 8.59 -4.77 15.43
C ARG A 70 9.39 -5.67 16.37
N ASP A 71 10.72 -5.65 16.21
CA ASP A 71 11.66 -6.53 16.90
C ASP A 71 11.92 -6.14 18.37
N LYS A 72 11.58 -4.93 18.80
CA LYS A 72 11.56 -4.53 20.22
C LYS A 72 10.31 -5.12 20.88
N GLN A 73 10.49 -6.28 21.48
CA GLN A 73 9.42 -6.98 22.20
C GLN A 73 9.38 -6.57 23.68
N ASP A 74 8.18 -6.67 24.25
CA ASP A 74 7.90 -6.45 25.68
C ASP A 74 8.37 -5.07 26.20
N MET A 75 8.35 -4.06 25.32
CA MET A 75 8.71 -2.68 25.64
C MET A 75 7.62 -1.73 25.12
N PHE A 76 7.17 -0.81 25.98
CA PHE A 76 6.22 0.21 25.58
C PHE A 76 6.89 1.32 24.75
N ALA A 77 6.17 1.78 23.77
CA ALA A 77 6.52 2.98 23.02
C ALA A 77 5.36 3.97 23.04
N THR A 78 5.65 5.24 23.24
CA THR A 78 4.67 6.32 23.22
C THR A 78 4.59 6.93 21.82
N VAL A 79 3.39 7.15 21.32
CA VAL A 79 3.17 7.84 20.05
C VAL A 79 3.41 9.33 20.23
N LEU A 80 4.49 9.86 19.66
CA LEU A 80 4.80 11.29 19.74
C LEU A 80 3.87 12.12 18.85
N ARG A 81 3.67 11.68 17.60
CA ARG A 81 2.85 12.38 16.62
C ARG A 81 2.54 11.50 15.41
N LEU A 82 1.51 11.90 14.65
CA LEU A 82 1.19 11.31 13.35
C LEU A 82 1.74 12.18 12.23
N GLU A 83 2.37 11.56 11.22
CA GLU A 83 3.01 12.25 10.10
C GLU A 83 2.48 11.75 8.75
N TYR A 84 2.55 12.65 7.76
CA TYR A 84 2.32 12.31 6.35
C TYR A 84 3.59 11.72 5.73
N ASP A 85 3.48 10.58 5.05
CA ASP A 85 4.56 10.01 4.24
C ASP A 85 4.22 10.09 2.74
N PRO A 86 5.02 10.82 1.91
CA PRO A 86 4.80 10.92 0.47
C PRO A 86 5.08 9.62 -0.30
N ASN A 87 5.65 8.60 0.33
CA ASN A 87 6.04 7.34 -0.31
C ASN A 87 4.98 6.25 -0.22
N ARG A 88 3.97 6.45 0.63
CA ARG A 88 2.87 5.50 0.84
C ARG A 88 1.54 6.21 0.96
N SER A 89 0.46 5.45 0.80
CA SER A 89 -0.90 5.97 0.98
C SER A 89 -1.29 6.09 2.45
N ALA A 90 -0.76 5.21 3.32
CA ALA A 90 -0.98 5.24 4.75
C ALA A 90 -0.18 6.36 5.43
N ASN A 91 -0.75 6.94 6.50
CA ASN A 91 -0.01 7.80 7.41
C ASN A 91 0.89 6.96 8.31
N ILE A 92 1.88 7.61 8.92
CA ILE A 92 2.85 6.98 9.82
C ILE A 92 2.79 7.64 11.20
N ALA A 93 3.13 6.86 12.23
CA ALA A 93 3.26 7.34 13.60
C ALA A 93 4.73 7.30 14.01
N LEU A 94 5.23 8.38 14.59
CA LEU A 94 6.54 8.41 15.23
C LEU A 94 6.39 7.91 16.65
N LEU A 95 7.07 6.86 17.00
CA LEU A 95 7.14 6.26 18.33
C LEU A 95 8.44 6.66 19.02
N GLU A 96 8.38 6.80 20.33
CA GLU A 96 9.53 6.89 21.23
C GLU A 96 9.42 5.77 22.26
N TYR A 97 10.40 4.90 22.29
CA TYR A 97 10.50 3.82 23.25
C TYR A 97 11.04 4.32 24.58
N GLU A 98 10.89 3.55 25.66
CA GLU A 98 11.37 3.90 27.00
C GLU A 98 12.91 4.09 27.05
N ASP A 99 13.65 3.47 26.15
CA ASP A 99 15.09 3.64 25.98
C ASP A 99 15.50 4.88 25.17
N GLY A 100 14.54 5.70 24.73
CA GLY A 100 14.74 6.89 23.92
C GLY A 100 14.92 6.64 22.43
N GLU A 101 14.92 5.38 21.97
CA GLU A 101 14.98 5.08 20.54
C GLU A 101 13.65 5.47 19.86
N ARG A 102 13.76 6.10 18.69
CA ARG A 102 12.61 6.47 17.88
C ARG A 102 12.46 5.55 16.68
N ARG A 103 11.22 5.19 16.36
CA ARG A 103 10.88 4.41 15.16
C ARG A 103 9.58 4.88 14.54
N TYR A 104 9.44 4.68 13.23
CA TYR A 104 8.18 4.89 12.54
C TYR A 104 7.41 3.58 12.40
N ILE A 105 6.10 3.63 12.62
CA ILE A 105 5.16 2.55 12.29
C ILE A 105 4.07 3.06 11.34
N LEU A 106 3.29 2.15 10.75
CA LEU A 106 2.04 2.51 10.07
C LEU A 106 1.03 2.94 11.13
N ALA A 107 0.35 4.06 10.92
CA ALA A 107 -0.68 4.55 11.82
C ALA A 107 -2.01 3.81 11.57
N PRO A 108 -2.52 2.98 12.51
CA PRO A 108 -3.85 2.41 12.41
C PRO A 108 -4.93 3.46 12.69
N VAL A 109 -6.17 3.08 12.41
CA VAL A 109 -7.35 3.86 12.77
C VAL A 109 -7.46 3.95 14.29
N GLY A 110 -7.74 5.14 14.80
CA GLY A 110 -7.95 5.38 16.24
C GLY A 110 -6.68 5.65 17.03
N LEU A 111 -5.49 5.53 16.46
CA LEU A 111 -4.23 5.86 17.12
C LEU A 111 -4.03 7.37 17.15
N ASN A 112 -3.73 7.92 18.33
CA ASN A 112 -3.49 9.33 18.57
C ASN A 112 -2.12 9.58 19.21
N ALA A 113 -1.69 10.84 19.20
CA ALA A 113 -0.51 11.24 19.96
C ALA A 113 -0.74 11.05 21.46
N GLY A 114 0.24 10.51 22.17
CA GLY A 114 0.17 10.16 23.58
C GLY A 114 -0.26 8.71 23.86
N ASP A 115 -0.81 7.99 22.87
CA ASP A 115 -1.16 6.57 23.05
C ASP A 115 0.12 5.73 23.23
N LYS A 116 -0.01 4.64 23.99
CA LYS A 116 1.06 3.65 24.15
C LYS A 116 0.80 2.45 23.26
N VAL A 117 1.85 1.97 22.62
CA VAL A 117 1.85 0.75 21.77
C VAL A 117 3.01 -0.14 22.14
N GLU A 118 2.82 -1.42 22.01
CA GLU A 118 3.83 -2.45 22.30
C GLU A 118 3.89 -3.52 21.21
N ALA A 119 4.90 -4.34 21.27
CA ALA A 119 5.03 -5.52 20.43
C ALA A 119 5.52 -6.69 21.29
N GLY A 120 4.93 -7.86 21.13
CA GLY A 120 5.33 -9.04 21.91
C GLY A 120 4.21 -10.06 22.01
N ALA A 121 4.54 -11.22 22.58
CA ALA A 121 3.58 -12.29 22.75
C ALA A 121 2.49 -11.95 23.77
N ASN A 122 2.82 -11.10 24.74
CA ASN A 122 1.94 -10.73 25.87
C ASN A 122 1.23 -9.38 25.67
N ALA A 123 1.43 -8.75 24.50
CA ALA A 123 0.84 -7.45 24.21
C ALA A 123 -0.69 -7.48 24.22
N ASP A 124 -1.33 -6.44 24.72
CA ASP A 124 -2.78 -6.29 24.72
C ASP A 124 -3.35 -6.26 23.28
N ILE A 125 -4.59 -6.71 23.11
CA ILE A 125 -5.30 -6.68 21.84
C ILE A 125 -5.87 -5.26 21.60
N LYS A 126 -4.97 -4.30 21.37
CA LYS A 126 -5.27 -2.89 21.10
C LYS A 126 -4.75 -2.49 19.71
N ALA A 127 -5.43 -1.53 19.07
CA ALA A 127 -5.00 -1.03 17.76
C ALA A 127 -3.57 -0.45 17.82
N GLY A 128 -2.68 -0.95 16.95
CA GLY A 128 -1.27 -0.56 16.90
C GLY A 128 -0.31 -1.53 17.57
N ASN A 129 -0.79 -2.41 18.44
CA ASN A 129 0.02 -3.46 19.04
C ASN A 129 0.31 -4.57 18.01
N ALA A 130 1.52 -5.13 18.07
CA ALA A 130 1.95 -6.18 17.18
C ALA A 130 2.19 -7.49 17.97
N LEU A 131 1.52 -8.56 17.55
CA LEU A 131 1.59 -9.86 18.19
C LEU A 131 1.89 -10.97 17.18
N PRO A 132 2.44 -12.11 17.64
CA PRO A 132 2.38 -13.35 16.87
C PRO A 132 0.92 -13.72 16.59
N ILE A 133 0.61 -14.16 15.37
CA ILE A 133 -0.76 -14.54 14.98
C ILE A 133 -1.33 -15.62 15.91
N ALA A 134 -0.48 -16.48 16.47
CA ALA A 134 -0.87 -17.47 17.47
C ALA A 134 -1.67 -16.86 18.63
N ASN A 135 -1.28 -15.66 19.09
CA ASN A 135 -1.84 -15.00 20.28
C ASN A 135 -3.01 -14.07 19.95
N ILE A 136 -3.32 -13.86 18.66
CA ILE A 136 -4.43 -13.00 18.23
C ILE A 136 -5.73 -13.84 18.18
N PRO A 137 -6.84 -13.43 18.81
CA PRO A 137 -8.11 -14.14 18.71
C PRO A 137 -8.63 -14.24 17.27
N VAL A 138 -9.31 -15.34 16.98
CA VAL A 138 -10.03 -15.52 15.70
C VAL A 138 -11.14 -14.46 15.59
N GLY A 139 -11.36 -13.98 14.36
CA GLY A 139 -12.29 -12.88 14.07
C GLY A 139 -11.68 -11.50 14.14
N THR A 140 -10.50 -11.32 14.74
CA THR A 140 -9.83 -10.03 14.91
C THR A 140 -9.44 -9.44 13.55
N ILE A 141 -9.59 -8.12 13.44
CA ILE A 141 -9.11 -7.33 12.30
C ILE A 141 -7.64 -7.00 12.51
N ILE A 142 -6.82 -7.32 11.52
CA ILE A 142 -5.36 -7.17 11.54
C ILE A 142 -4.84 -6.49 10.27
N HIS A 143 -3.67 -5.92 10.35
CA HIS A 143 -2.92 -5.35 9.23
C HIS A 143 -1.42 -5.59 9.41
N ASN A 144 -0.61 -5.15 8.45
CA ASN A 144 0.85 -5.21 8.54
C ASN A 144 1.35 -6.62 8.86
N ILE A 145 0.97 -7.61 8.03
CA ILE A 145 1.13 -9.04 8.28
C ILE A 145 2.42 -9.55 7.63
N GLU A 146 3.19 -10.34 8.37
CA GLU A 146 4.34 -11.06 7.84
C GLU A 146 3.92 -12.27 6.99
N LEU A 147 4.76 -12.62 6.01
CA LEU A 147 4.65 -13.87 5.24
C LEU A 147 5.59 -14.96 5.77
N HIS A 148 6.72 -14.54 6.27
CA HIS A 148 7.74 -15.42 6.86
C HIS A 148 8.21 -14.79 8.17
N PRO A 149 8.33 -15.57 9.25
CA PRO A 149 8.73 -15.05 10.54
C PRO A 149 10.06 -14.29 10.48
N GLY A 150 10.11 -13.11 11.10
CA GLY A 150 11.32 -12.28 11.21
C GLY A 150 11.70 -11.47 9.96
N ASN A 151 11.01 -11.67 8.84
CA ASN A 151 11.29 -10.89 7.60
C ASN A 151 10.63 -9.51 7.59
N GLY A 152 9.78 -9.24 8.55
CA GLY A 152 8.96 -8.02 8.62
C GLY A 152 7.69 -8.12 7.78
N ALA A 153 6.75 -7.27 8.09
CA ALA A 153 5.44 -7.27 7.47
C ALA A 153 5.48 -6.91 5.99
N GLN A 154 4.71 -7.62 5.19
CA GLN A 154 4.64 -7.48 3.73
C GLN A 154 3.23 -7.26 3.21
N LEU A 155 2.20 -7.80 3.88
CA LEU A 155 0.81 -7.75 3.47
C LEU A 155 0.03 -6.67 4.22
N VAL A 156 -1.05 -6.18 3.61
CA VAL A 156 -2.04 -5.28 4.23
C VAL A 156 -1.40 -4.01 4.81
N ARG A 157 -0.74 -3.21 3.96
CA ARG A 157 0.01 -2.00 4.36
C ARG A 157 -0.50 -0.70 3.73
N ALA A 158 -1.46 -0.78 2.83
CA ALA A 158 -2.02 0.41 2.16
C ALA A 158 -3.04 1.11 3.06
N ALA A 159 -3.34 2.37 2.77
CA ALA A 159 -4.37 3.15 3.47
C ALA A 159 -5.73 2.46 3.45
N GLY A 160 -6.41 2.45 4.58
CA GLY A 160 -7.78 1.94 4.72
C GLY A 160 -7.93 0.42 4.59
N VAL A 161 -6.85 -0.35 4.36
CA VAL A 161 -6.98 -1.81 4.23
C VAL A 161 -6.91 -2.50 5.59
N SER A 162 -7.59 -3.64 5.65
CA SER A 162 -7.54 -4.58 6.77
C SER A 162 -7.67 -6.00 6.26
N ALA A 163 -7.25 -6.97 7.06
CA ALA A 163 -7.49 -8.39 6.87
C ALA A 163 -8.16 -8.95 8.11
N GLN A 164 -8.82 -10.09 8.00
CA GLN A 164 -9.49 -10.75 9.11
C GLN A 164 -8.86 -12.13 9.34
N LEU A 165 -8.54 -12.43 10.59
CA LEU A 165 -8.11 -13.75 11.02
C LEU A 165 -9.34 -14.68 11.10
N MET A 166 -9.40 -15.69 10.23
CA MET A 166 -10.58 -16.56 10.11
C MET A 166 -10.50 -17.81 10.97
N ALA A 167 -9.34 -18.46 10.99
CA ALA A 167 -9.11 -19.69 11.72
C ALA A 167 -7.63 -19.89 12.04
N LYS A 168 -7.32 -20.74 13.02
CA LYS A 168 -5.96 -21.18 13.36
C LYS A 168 -5.99 -22.70 13.58
N GLU A 169 -5.16 -23.43 12.86
CA GLU A 169 -5.07 -24.90 12.96
C GLU A 169 -3.63 -25.36 12.67
N GLY A 170 -3.11 -26.31 13.45
CA GLY A 170 -1.87 -27.02 13.17
C GLY A 170 -0.62 -26.15 12.95
N GLY A 171 -0.54 -24.95 13.56
CA GLY A 171 0.57 -24.02 13.36
C GLY A 171 0.39 -23.06 12.17
N ASP A 172 -0.72 -23.16 11.44
CA ASP A 172 -1.10 -22.29 10.34
C ASP A 172 -2.34 -21.44 10.69
N ALA A 173 -2.45 -20.27 10.09
CA ALA A 173 -3.57 -19.36 10.24
C ALA A 173 -4.18 -19.03 8.89
N GLN A 174 -5.50 -19.06 8.79
CA GLN A 174 -6.26 -18.66 7.62
C GLN A 174 -6.64 -17.18 7.74
N ILE A 175 -6.22 -16.38 6.78
CA ILE A 175 -6.43 -14.92 6.78
C ILE A 175 -7.20 -14.53 5.52
N ARG A 176 -8.32 -13.83 5.72
CA ARG A 176 -9.09 -13.21 4.64
C ARG A 176 -8.47 -11.86 4.30
N MET A 177 -7.90 -11.78 3.11
CA MET A 177 -7.24 -10.59 2.58
C MET A 177 -8.25 -9.53 2.10
N PRO A 178 -7.85 -8.25 1.95
CA PRO A 178 -8.71 -7.19 1.41
C PRO A 178 -9.30 -7.51 0.03
N SER A 179 -8.61 -8.34 -0.77
CA SER A 179 -9.07 -8.79 -2.09
C SER A 179 -10.19 -9.85 -2.04
N GLY A 180 -10.51 -10.39 -0.84
CA GLY A 180 -11.40 -11.53 -0.65
C GLY A 180 -10.70 -12.90 -0.75
N GLU A 181 -9.40 -12.95 -1.11
CA GLU A 181 -8.60 -14.18 -1.10
C GLU A 181 -8.41 -14.66 0.35
N VAL A 182 -8.62 -15.95 0.60
CA VAL A 182 -8.26 -16.59 1.88
C VAL A 182 -6.92 -17.27 1.70
N ARG A 183 -5.95 -16.86 2.54
CA ARG A 183 -4.57 -17.31 2.46
C ARG A 183 -4.09 -17.88 3.77
N ILE A 184 -3.25 -18.90 3.68
CA ILE A 184 -2.55 -19.52 4.81
C ILE A 184 -1.26 -18.73 5.10
N VAL A 185 -1.05 -18.44 6.38
CA VAL A 185 0.18 -17.85 6.93
C VAL A 185 0.52 -18.59 8.21
N ARG A 186 1.80 -18.79 8.51
CA ARG A 186 2.22 -19.45 9.74
C ARG A 186 1.84 -18.64 10.98
N THR A 187 1.44 -19.29 12.05
CA THR A 187 1.03 -18.63 13.31
C THR A 187 2.16 -17.88 14.01
N ASN A 188 3.42 -18.24 13.74
CA ASN A 188 4.61 -17.55 14.27
C ASN A 188 4.88 -16.20 13.57
N CYS A 189 4.18 -15.88 12.48
CA CYS A 189 4.30 -14.58 11.82
C CYS A 189 3.68 -13.48 12.68
N MET A 190 4.29 -12.30 12.67
CA MET A 190 3.77 -11.13 13.35
C MET A 190 2.67 -10.45 12.54
N ALA A 191 1.68 -9.91 13.23
CA ALA A 191 0.65 -9.04 12.65
C ALA A 191 0.32 -7.92 13.63
N THR A 192 -0.15 -6.78 13.10
CA THR A 192 -0.57 -5.62 13.92
C THR A 192 -2.09 -5.58 13.99
N ILE A 193 -2.62 -5.33 15.19
CA ILE A 193 -4.06 -5.25 15.45
C ILE A 193 -4.64 -3.96 14.84
N GLY A 194 -5.84 -4.08 14.26
CA GLY A 194 -6.63 -2.98 13.73
C GLY A 194 -6.54 -2.81 12.22
N GLN A 195 -7.13 -1.74 11.72
CA GLN A 195 -7.17 -1.33 10.31
C GLN A 195 -6.17 -0.20 10.06
N VAL A 196 -5.53 -0.17 8.89
CA VAL A 196 -4.64 0.94 8.51
C VAL A 196 -5.43 2.24 8.39
N GLY A 197 -4.91 3.32 8.92
CA GLY A 197 -5.52 4.65 8.86
C GLY A 197 -5.62 5.24 7.45
N ASN A 198 -6.10 6.51 7.36
CA ASN A 198 -6.31 7.24 6.11
C ASN A 198 -7.33 6.58 5.16
N ILE A 199 -8.46 6.11 5.72
CA ILE A 199 -9.52 5.38 4.99
C ILE A 199 -10.00 6.16 3.76
N GLU A 200 -10.13 7.48 3.86
CA GLU A 200 -10.62 8.36 2.79
C GLU A 200 -9.65 8.52 1.60
N HIS A 201 -8.49 7.85 1.64
CA HIS A 201 -7.46 8.03 0.60
C HIS A 201 -7.96 7.65 -0.81
N GLU A 202 -8.78 6.62 -0.94
CA GLU A 202 -9.31 6.17 -2.24
C GLU A 202 -10.34 7.13 -2.83
N ASN A 203 -11.02 7.91 -1.98
CA ASN A 203 -12.04 8.88 -2.38
C ASN A 203 -11.46 10.19 -2.92
N ILE A 204 -10.11 10.33 -2.88
CA ILE A 204 -9.43 11.54 -3.35
C ILE A 204 -9.37 11.59 -4.87
N ASN A 205 -10.00 12.59 -5.45
CA ASN A 205 -9.92 12.88 -6.89
C ASN A 205 -8.75 13.81 -7.20
N ILE A 206 -7.80 13.33 -8.01
CA ILE A 206 -6.60 14.08 -8.38
C ILE A 206 -6.93 15.36 -9.17
N GLY A 207 -7.97 15.32 -10.01
CA GLY A 207 -8.57 16.43 -10.72
C GLY A 207 -7.77 16.97 -11.92
N LYS A 208 -6.43 16.92 -11.93
CA LYS A 208 -5.60 17.47 -13.01
C LYS A 208 -4.34 16.64 -13.32
N ALA A 209 -3.94 16.65 -14.59
CA ALA A 209 -2.77 15.93 -15.08
C ALA A 209 -1.46 16.37 -14.39
N GLY A 210 -1.29 17.66 -14.11
CA GLY A 210 -0.10 18.18 -13.43
C GLY A 210 0.11 17.56 -12.04
N ARG A 211 -0.96 17.32 -11.27
CA ARG A 211 -0.86 16.65 -9.97
C ARG A 211 -0.39 15.20 -10.12
N LYS A 212 -0.88 14.50 -11.15
CA LYS A 212 -0.41 13.14 -11.49
C LYS A 212 1.06 13.13 -11.91
N ARG A 213 1.50 14.17 -12.65
CA ARG A 213 2.93 14.37 -13.01
C ARG A 213 3.80 14.55 -11.77
N HIS A 214 3.38 15.35 -10.78
CA HIS A 214 4.10 15.53 -9.51
C HIS A 214 4.20 14.24 -8.68
N MET A 215 3.30 13.29 -8.87
CA MET A 215 3.36 11.95 -8.26
C MET A 215 4.36 11.02 -8.96
N GLY A 216 4.96 11.43 -10.10
CA GLY A 216 5.94 10.63 -10.84
C GLY A 216 5.36 9.78 -11.98
N TRP A 217 4.12 10.06 -12.38
CA TRP A 217 3.49 9.43 -13.53
C TRP A 217 3.72 10.26 -14.79
N ARG A 218 4.22 9.63 -15.84
CA ARG A 218 4.33 10.24 -17.16
C ARG A 218 3.04 10.03 -17.97
N PRO A 219 2.74 10.88 -18.96
CA PRO A 219 1.60 10.69 -19.86
C PRO A 219 1.66 9.33 -20.55
N THR A 220 0.50 8.76 -20.81
CA THR A 220 0.32 7.50 -21.53
C THR A 220 -0.34 7.78 -22.86
N VAL A 221 0.28 7.29 -23.94
CA VAL A 221 -0.28 7.32 -25.29
C VAL A 221 -1.02 6.01 -25.51
N ARG A 222 -2.24 6.07 -26.04
CA ARG A 222 -3.03 4.87 -26.39
C ARG A 222 -2.52 4.23 -27.66
N GLY A 223 -2.60 2.89 -27.77
CA GLY A 223 -2.07 2.16 -28.91
C GLY A 223 -2.68 2.52 -30.26
N SER A 224 -3.96 2.92 -30.29
CA SER A 224 -4.67 3.31 -31.53
C SER A 224 -4.17 4.57 -32.21
N VAL A 225 -3.30 5.36 -31.58
CA VAL A 225 -2.66 6.56 -32.17
C VAL A 225 -1.17 6.36 -32.46
N MET A 226 -0.71 5.12 -32.38
CA MET A 226 0.65 4.70 -32.73
C MET A 226 0.68 4.12 -34.14
N ASN A 227 1.88 3.92 -34.66
CA ASN A 227 2.07 3.21 -35.92
C ASN A 227 1.84 1.69 -35.76
N PRO A 228 1.54 0.94 -36.84
CA PRO A 228 1.33 -0.52 -36.79
C PRO A 228 2.50 -1.32 -36.23
N ASN A 229 3.74 -0.84 -36.40
CA ASN A 229 4.95 -1.46 -35.86
C ASN A 229 5.14 -1.21 -34.35
N ASP A 230 4.54 -0.15 -33.79
CA ASP A 230 4.69 0.21 -32.38
C ASP A 230 3.62 -0.44 -31.48
N HIS A 231 2.43 -0.67 -32.04
CA HIS A 231 1.32 -1.26 -31.30
C HIS A 231 0.38 -2.03 -32.23
N THR A 232 -0.14 -3.16 -31.77
CA THR A 232 -1.10 -4.00 -32.50
C THR A 232 -2.44 -3.33 -32.80
N HIS A 233 -2.74 -2.19 -32.17
CA HIS A 233 -3.89 -1.31 -32.45
C HIS A 233 -3.53 -0.13 -33.34
N GLY A 234 -2.28 0.00 -33.79
CA GLY A 234 -1.79 1.11 -34.56
C GLY A 234 -2.22 1.06 -36.02
N GLY A 235 -2.13 2.23 -36.68
CA GLY A 235 -2.48 2.41 -38.09
C GLY A 235 -3.93 2.88 -38.31
N GLY A 236 -4.25 3.13 -39.59
CA GLY A 236 -5.56 3.63 -40.02
C GLY A 236 -5.63 5.15 -40.13
N GLU A 237 -6.71 5.65 -40.73
CA GLU A 237 -6.99 7.07 -40.91
C GLU A 237 -7.82 7.64 -39.75
N GLY A 238 -7.51 8.86 -39.31
CA GLY A 238 -8.27 9.60 -38.32
C GLY A 238 -8.42 8.85 -36.98
N ARG A 239 -9.65 8.67 -36.52
CA ARG A 239 -9.98 7.86 -35.32
C ARG A 239 -10.19 6.39 -35.69
N ALA A 240 -9.12 5.68 -35.98
CA ALA A 240 -9.21 4.27 -36.26
C ALA A 240 -9.68 3.48 -35.01
N PRO A 241 -10.55 2.45 -35.21
CA PRO A 241 -10.97 1.55 -34.14
C PRO A 241 -9.83 0.64 -33.70
N VAL A 242 -10.04 -0.16 -32.66
CA VAL A 242 -9.05 -1.16 -32.18
C VAL A 242 -8.75 -2.21 -33.25
N GLY A 243 -9.70 -2.50 -34.17
CA GLY A 243 -9.53 -3.42 -35.29
C GLY A 243 -9.34 -4.89 -34.90
N ARG A 244 -9.75 -5.26 -33.66
CA ARG A 244 -9.64 -6.63 -33.12
C ARG A 244 -10.86 -6.95 -32.27
N PRO A 245 -11.18 -8.25 -32.03
CA PRO A 245 -12.31 -8.65 -31.19
C PRO A 245 -12.26 -8.09 -29.77
N GLY A 246 -11.08 -7.75 -29.25
CA GLY A 246 -10.89 -7.13 -27.95
C GLY A 246 -9.57 -6.38 -27.84
N PRO A 247 -9.39 -5.55 -26.81
CA PRO A 247 -8.15 -4.80 -26.60
C PRO A 247 -7.00 -5.76 -26.28
N VAL A 248 -5.82 -5.49 -26.86
CA VAL A 248 -4.61 -6.25 -26.62
C VAL A 248 -3.46 -5.37 -26.15
N THR A 249 -2.44 -6.00 -25.57
CA THR A 249 -1.19 -5.34 -25.18
C THR A 249 -0.33 -5.07 -26.42
N PRO A 250 0.76 -4.25 -26.34
CA PRO A 250 1.71 -4.09 -27.46
C PRO A 250 2.29 -5.39 -28.00
N TRP A 251 2.30 -6.45 -27.19
CA TRP A 251 2.79 -7.78 -27.57
C TRP A 251 1.69 -8.74 -28.03
N GLY A 252 0.47 -8.24 -28.29
CA GLY A 252 -0.64 -9.01 -28.84
C GLY A 252 -1.43 -9.86 -27.84
N LYS A 253 -1.09 -9.85 -26.55
CA LYS A 253 -1.85 -10.58 -25.53
C LYS A 253 -3.13 -9.81 -25.14
N PRO A 254 -4.24 -10.50 -24.81
CA PRO A 254 -5.44 -9.82 -24.30
C PRO A 254 -5.12 -8.89 -23.13
N ALA A 255 -5.62 -7.64 -23.17
CA ALA A 255 -5.32 -6.63 -22.17
C ALA A 255 -6.25 -6.70 -20.94
N LEU A 256 -7.48 -7.19 -21.12
CA LEU A 256 -8.51 -7.26 -20.09
C LEU A 256 -8.92 -8.71 -19.84
N GLY A 257 -9.14 -9.05 -18.55
CA GLY A 257 -9.67 -10.35 -18.15
C GLY A 257 -8.72 -11.54 -18.27
N TYR A 258 -7.53 -11.37 -18.85
CA TYR A 258 -6.58 -12.46 -19.03
C TYR A 258 -5.94 -12.87 -17.70
N LYS A 259 -6.07 -14.18 -17.36
CA LYS A 259 -5.47 -14.74 -16.14
C LYS A 259 -3.97 -14.97 -16.35
N THR A 260 -3.13 -14.08 -15.80
CA THR A 260 -1.67 -14.15 -15.98
C THR A 260 -0.96 -15.06 -14.98
N ARG A 261 -1.59 -15.41 -13.85
CA ARG A 261 -1.02 -16.32 -12.86
C ARG A 261 -0.92 -17.73 -13.45
N LYS A 262 0.29 -18.31 -13.44
CA LYS A 262 0.52 -19.68 -13.91
C LYS A 262 -0.18 -20.69 -12.99
N GLY A 263 -0.81 -21.72 -13.57
CA GLY A 263 -1.50 -22.78 -12.83
C GLY A 263 -0.56 -23.55 -11.87
N LYS A 264 0.67 -23.81 -12.29
CA LYS A 264 1.71 -24.51 -11.52
C LYS A 264 2.54 -23.54 -10.63
N ASN A 265 1.96 -22.46 -10.09
CA ASN A 265 2.70 -21.58 -9.21
C ASN A 265 2.89 -22.23 -7.83
N PRO A 266 4.14 -22.36 -7.30
CA PRO A 266 4.41 -23.00 -6.01
C PRO A 266 3.62 -22.43 -4.83
N THR A 267 3.28 -21.12 -4.89
CA THR A 267 2.52 -20.46 -3.83
C THR A 267 1.02 -20.73 -3.86
N ASN A 268 0.52 -21.56 -4.80
CA ASN A 268 -0.88 -21.97 -4.84
C ASN A 268 -1.29 -22.77 -3.59
N LYS A 269 -0.35 -23.52 -3.00
CA LYS A 269 -0.58 -24.29 -1.77
C LYS A 269 -0.97 -23.43 -0.56
N PHE A 270 -0.66 -22.14 -0.57
CA PHE A 270 -1.02 -21.20 0.49
C PHE A 270 -2.34 -20.46 0.23
N ILE A 271 -3.05 -20.76 -0.85
CA ILE A 271 -4.33 -20.12 -1.18
C ILE A 271 -5.43 -21.15 -0.96
N VAL A 272 -6.27 -20.91 0.06
CA VAL A 272 -7.45 -21.74 0.38
C VAL A 272 -8.60 -21.40 -0.56
N LYS A 273 -8.88 -20.10 -0.71
CA LYS A 273 -9.95 -19.60 -1.58
C LYS A 273 -9.48 -18.40 -2.38
N ARG A 274 -9.68 -18.39 -3.69
CA ARG A 274 -9.34 -17.26 -4.56
C ARG A 274 -10.40 -16.17 -4.49
N ARG A 275 -10.01 -14.92 -4.80
CA ARG A 275 -10.90 -13.75 -4.71
C ARG A 275 -12.22 -13.85 -5.48
N ASN A 276 -12.25 -14.60 -6.58
CA ASN A 276 -13.41 -14.75 -7.48
C ASN A 276 -14.02 -16.15 -7.40
N GLU A 277 -13.67 -16.94 -6.42
CA GLU A 277 -14.22 -18.28 -6.20
C GLU A 277 -15.49 -18.16 -5.35
N LYS A 278 -16.62 -18.70 -5.88
CA LYS A 278 -17.91 -18.72 -5.19
C LYS A 278 -17.94 -19.79 -4.12
#